data_1587f789d1f0b84420e2a75b4e0f3ec0
#
_entry.id   1587f789d1f0b84420e2a75b4e0f3ec0
#
_cell.length_a   1.000
_cell.length_b   1.000
_cell.length_c   1.000
_cell.angle_alpha   90.00
_cell.angle_beta   90.00
_cell.angle_gamma   90.00
#
_symmetry.space_group_name_H-M   'P 1'
#
loop_
_entity.id
_entity.type
_entity.pdbx_description
1 polymer ?
#
loop_
_entity_poly.entity_id
_entity_poly.type
_entity_poly.pdbx_seq_one_letter_code
_entity_poly.pdbx_strand_id
1 'polypeptide(L)'
;MRSWTQLELAWELDRAGVKVAVIAERVGKHRATAYRWLKGMRSVGLREFIGEYKEAKKRPRRRKVNAYVERRILSIRREHRDCCGEKIVYWLNKEGIHLSRSTVYRVLNRHLRLRPKGRRNRLRGPVPRAKAPREVIQMDTVDFGGLYAYTAIDTYTREAQVVLLPGLTGHDGRQALEVVMSYFGSCEVLQTDGGKEFMGEFEQRVDSYAQRHRVSRPYRKNEQAFVESFHRSLRKECLGWWKYKGSEREELQNEVQEYLDYYHYERPHLGLGMQPPLPRTCRI
;
A
#
# COMPACT_ATOMS: atom_id res chain seq x y z
N MET A 1 -21.50 -26.16 -28.19
CA MET A 1 -22.80 -25.47 -28.34
C MET A 1 -22.56 -23.98 -28.58
N ARG A 2 -23.12 -23.37 -29.62
CA ARG A 2 -22.98 -21.93 -29.89
C ARG A 2 -23.72 -21.13 -28.80
N SER A 3 -23.21 -20.00 -28.35
CA SER A 3 -23.75 -19.28 -27.19
C SER A 3 -25.19 -18.74 -27.39
N TRP A 4 -25.67 -18.56 -28.61
CA TRP A 4 -27.07 -18.19 -28.89
C TRP A 4 -28.03 -19.36 -28.71
N THR A 5 -27.64 -20.60 -29.00
CA THR A 5 -28.41 -21.80 -28.68
C THR A 5 -28.64 -21.94 -27.17
N GLN A 6 -27.67 -21.47 -26.35
CA GLN A 6 -27.85 -21.42 -24.89
C GLN A 6 -28.82 -20.33 -24.44
N LEU A 7 -28.88 -19.19 -25.15
CA LEU A 7 -29.83 -18.12 -24.87
C LEU A 7 -31.25 -18.52 -25.23
N GLU A 8 -31.43 -19.18 -26.39
CA GLU A 8 -32.71 -19.72 -26.84
C GLU A 8 -33.24 -20.75 -25.83
N LEU A 9 -32.42 -21.73 -25.47
CA LEU A 9 -32.76 -22.72 -24.46
C LEU A 9 -33.14 -22.10 -23.10
N ALA A 10 -32.36 -21.10 -22.64
CA ALA A 10 -32.67 -20.40 -21.40
C ALA A 10 -34.02 -19.70 -21.45
N TRP A 11 -34.36 -19.10 -22.59
CA TRP A 11 -35.62 -18.41 -22.80
C TRP A 11 -36.82 -19.37 -22.84
N GLU A 12 -36.69 -20.49 -23.52
CA GLU A 12 -37.74 -21.54 -23.60
C GLU A 12 -38.03 -22.11 -22.18
N LEU A 13 -36.98 -22.42 -21.45
CA LEU A 13 -37.11 -22.92 -20.07
C LEU A 13 -37.76 -21.88 -19.10
N ASP A 14 -37.44 -20.61 -19.28
CA ASP A 14 -38.03 -19.53 -18.48
C ASP A 14 -39.52 -19.37 -18.80
N ARG A 15 -39.92 -19.45 -20.08
CA ARG A 15 -41.35 -19.44 -20.46
C ARG A 15 -42.11 -20.66 -20.00
N ALA A 16 -41.43 -21.77 -19.83
CA ALA A 16 -41.98 -22.99 -19.24
C ALA A 16 -42.03 -22.94 -17.70
N GLY A 17 -41.69 -21.80 -17.07
CA GLY A 17 -41.75 -21.60 -15.64
C GLY A 17 -40.63 -22.28 -14.83
N VAL A 18 -39.56 -22.72 -15.46
CA VAL A 18 -38.44 -23.39 -14.80
C VAL A 18 -37.64 -22.42 -13.94
N LYS A 19 -37.29 -22.82 -12.74
CA LYS A 19 -36.50 -21.98 -11.78
C LYS A 19 -35.12 -21.62 -12.36
N VAL A 20 -34.66 -20.37 -12.17
CA VAL A 20 -33.40 -19.84 -12.70
C VAL A 20 -32.18 -20.68 -12.33
N ALA A 21 -32.19 -21.34 -11.18
CA ALA A 21 -31.09 -22.22 -10.78
C ALA A 21 -30.96 -23.44 -11.71
N VAL A 22 -32.09 -24.07 -12.07
CA VAL A 22 -32.15 -25.21 -12.98
C VAL A 22 -31.82 -24.78 -14.43
N ILE A 23 -32.30 -23.60 -14.86
CA ILE A 23 -31.93 -23.02 -16.14
C ILE A 23 -30.42 -22.83 -16.23
N ALA A 24 -29.81 -22.25 -15.20
CA ALA A 24 -28.36 -22.00 -15.15
C ALA A 24 -27.55 -23.31 -15.33
N GLU A 25 -27.95 -24.36 -14.64
CA GLU A 25 -27.36 -25.69 -14.71
C GLU A 25 -27.47 -26.27 -16.14
N ARG A 26 -28.69 -26.28 -16.72
CA ARG A 26 -28.96 -26.82 -18.06
C ARG A 26 -28.21 -26.09 -19.16
N VAL A 27 -28.04 -24.77 -19.07
CA VAL A 27 -27.27 -23.98 -20.05
C VAL A 27 -25.78 -23.94 -19.75
N GLY A 28 -25.31 -24.56 -18.63
CA GLY A 28 -23.89 -24.61 -18.26
C GLY A 28 -23.34 -23.22 -17.89
N LYS A 29 -24.13 -22.38 -17.17
CA LYS A 29 -23.74 -21.04 -16.76
C LYS A 29 -23.95 -20.82 -15.26
N HIS A 30 -23.17 -19.91 -14.70
CA HIS A 30 -23.41 -19.47 -13.32
C HIS A 30 -24.79 -18.79 -13.18
N ARG A 31 -25.48 -19.02 -12.07
CA ARG A 31 -26.83 -18.50 -11.79
C ARG A 31 -26.97 -16.99 -12.05
N ALA A 32 -25.96 -16.18 -11.67
CA ALA A 32 -25.98 -14.74 -11.91
C ALA A 32 -25.94 -14.38 -13.43
N THR A 33 -25.31 -15.22 -14.25
CA THR A 33 -25.29 -15.04 -15.71
C THR A 33 -26.63 -15.37 -16.31
N ALA A 34 -27.23 -16.49 -15.94
CA ALA A 34 -28.57 -16.87 -16.38
C ALA A 34 -29.62 -15.82 -15.98
N TYR A 35 -29.57 -15.33 -14.72
CA TYR A 35 -30.45 -14.27 -14.24
C TYR A 35 -30.33 -12.98 -15.09
N ARG A 36 -29.10 -12.53 -15.39
CA ARG A 36 -28.87 -11.33 -16.24
C ARG A 36 -29.41 -11.52 -17.66
N TRP A 37 -29.23 -12.71 -18.24
CA TRP A 37 -29.78 -13.03 -19.55
C TRP A 37 -31.29 -12.96 -19.56
N LEU A 38 -31.94 -13.66 -18.62
CA LEU A 38 -33.40 -13.68 -18.50
C LEU A 38 -33.97 -12.30 -18.25
N LYS A 39 -33.36 -11.50 -17.35
CA LYS A 39 -33.76 -10.12 -17.12
C LYS A 39 -33.69 -9.28 -18.39
N GLY A 40 -32.60 -9.38 -19.16
CA GLY A 40 -32.46 -8.66 -20.43
C GLY A 40 -33.47 -9.13 -21.47
N MET A 41 -33.65 -10.45 -21.63
CA MET A 41 -34.59 -11.01 -22.59
C MET A 41 -36.05 -10.68 -22.26
N ARG A 42 -36.40 -10.60 -20.97
CA ARG A 42 -37.73 -10.16 -20.54
C ARG A 42 -38.00 -8.68 -20.80
N SER A 43 -36.95 -7.82 -20.82
CA SER A 43 -37.12 -6.38 -21.06
C SER A 43 -37.23 -6.02 -22.53
N VAL A 44 -36.43 -6.62 -23.43
CA VAL A 44 -36.34 -6.23 -24.82
C VAL A 44 -36.78 -7.36 -25.82
N GLY A 45 -37.06 -8.53 -25.28
CA GLY A 45 -37.39 -9.72 -26.11
C GLY A 45 -36.15 -10.51 -26.54
N LEU A 46 -36.36 -11.81 -26.84
CA LEU A 46 -35.28 -12.74 -27.18
C LEU A 46 -34.47 -12.29 -28.39
N ARG A 47 -35.16 -11.88 -29.46
CA ARG A 47 -34.55 -11.55 -30.75
C ARG A 47 -33.63 -10.34 -30.66
N GLU A 48 -34.13 -9.30 -30.02
CA GLU A 48 -33.38 -8.04 -29.78
C GLU A 48 -32.19 -8.26 -28.84
N PHE A 49 -32.41 -8.96 -27.73
CA PHE A 49 -31.34 -9.32 -26.79
C PHE A 49 -30.22 -10.15 -27.49
N ILE A 50 -30.55 -11.11 -28.34
CA ILE A 50 -29.55 -11.86 -29.11
C ILE A 50 -28.76 -10.93 -30.05
N GLY A 51 -29.43 -9.97 -30.69
CA GLY A 51 -28.80 -8.95 -31.52
C GLY A 51 -27.78 -8.13 -30.71
N GLU A 52 -28.21 -7.53 -29.61
CA GLU A 52 -27.33 -6.76 -28.67
C GLU A 52 -26.18 -7.62 -28.14
N TYR A 53 -26.44 -8.86 -27.76
CA TYR A 53 -25.44 -9.78 -27.24
C TYR A 53 -24.37 -10.13 -28.28
N LYS A 54 -24.77 -10.30 -29.57
CA LYS A 54 -23.85 -10.49 -30.70
C LYS A 54 -22.99 -9.25 -30.95
N GLU A 55 -23.60 -8.05 -30.93
CA GLU A 55 -22.86 -6.78 -31.09
C GLU A 55 -21.94 -6.51 -29.94
N ALA A 56 -22.35 -6.78 -28.70
CA ALA A 56 -21.49 -6.64 -27.52
C ALA A 56 -20.25 -7.56 -27.59
N LYS A 57 -20.36 -8.75 -28.21
CA LYS A 57 -19.23 -9.65 -28.46
C LYS A 57 -18.29 -9.19 -29.58
N LYS A 58 -18.80 -8.40 -30.54
CA LYS A 58 -17.98 -7.83 -31.63
C LYS A 58 -17.17 -6.61 -31.14
N ARG A 59 -17.48 -6.02 -29.98
CA ARG A 59 -16.71 -4.90 -29.46
C ARG A 59 -15.23 -5.28 -29.38
N PRO A 60 -14.33 -4.44 -29.91
CA PRO A 60 -12.92 -4.77 -29.95
C PRO A 60 -12.40 -5.03 -28.53
N ARG A 61 -11.68 -6.12 -28.36
CA ARG A 61 -10.98 -6.41 -27.10
C ARG A 61 -10.19 -5.17 -26.71
N ARG A 62 -10.25 -4.81 -25.43
CA ARG A 62 -9.59 -3.63 -24.83
C ARG A 62 -8.30 -3.28 -25.57
N ARG A 63 -8.18 -2.04 -26.04
CA ARG A 63 -6.99 -1.55 -26.75
C ARG A 63 -5.73 -1.96 -26.03
N LYS A 64 -4.76 -2.53 -26.75
CA LYS A 64 -3.43 -2.79 -26.23
C LYS A 64 -2.82 -1.46 -25.81
N VAL A 65 -2.19 -1.42 -24.65
CA VAL A 65 -1.39 -0.25 -24.24
C VAL A 65 -0.26 -0.09 -25.25
N ASN A 66 0.02 1.14 -25.67
CA ASN A 66 1.12 1.45 -26.58
C ASN A 66 2.45 0.97 -25.95
N ALA A 67 3.36 0.44 -26.78
CA ALA A 67 4.66 -0.06 -26.34
C ALA A 67 5.51 1.01 -25.62
N TYR A 68 5.40 2.27 -26.03
CA TYR A 68 6.05 3.39 -25.32
C TYR A 68 5.52 3.53 -23.88
N VAL A 69 4.20 3.57 -23.71
CA VAL A 69 3.55 3.71 -22.41
C VAL A 69 3.84 2.48 -21.53
N GLU A 70 3.89 1.29 -22.10
CA GLU A 70 4.25 0.05 -21.41
C GLU A 70 5.67 0.12 -20.84
N ARG A 71 6.64 0.57 -21.66
CA ARG A 71 8.02 0.82 -21.22
C ARG A 71 8.10 1.90 -20.15
N ARG A 72 7.34 3.00 -20.29
CA ARG A 72 7.32 4.08 -19.29
C ARG A 72 6.79 3.61 -17.94
N ILE A 73 5.74 2.78 -17.90
CA ILE A 73 5.24 2.15 -16.66
C ILE A 73 6.35 1.36 -15.96
N LEU A 74 7.13 0.58 -16.71
CA LEU A 74 8.22 -0.23 -16.15
C LEU A 74 9.41 0.63 -15.70
N SER A 75 9.71 1.72 -16.41
CA SER A 75 10.74 2.70 -16.07
C SER A 75 10.40 3.39 -14.77
N ILE A 76 9.20 4.00 -14.65
CA ILE A 76 8.73 4.67 -13.43
C ILE A 76 8.81 3.72 -12.22
N ARG A 77 8.45 2.44 -12.39
CA ARG A 77 8.54 1.48 -11.30
C ARG A 77 9.97 1.28 -10.80
N ARG A 78 10.97 1.31 -11.69
CA ARG A 78 12.40 1.18 -11.35
C ARG A 78 12.95 2.47 -10.76
N GLU A 79 12.68 3.61 -11.40
CA GLU A 79 13.09 4.94 -10.97
C GLU A 79 12.59 5.27 -9.55
N HIS A 80 11.36 4.90 -9.24
CA HIS A 80 10.73 5.13 -7.94
C HIS A 80 10.69 3.89 -7.04
N ARG A 81 11.77 3.11 -7.03
CA ARG A 81 12.03 2.05 -6.05
C ARG A 81 10.85 1.08 -5.87
N ASP A 82 10.47 0.42 -6.96
CA ASP A 82 9.39 -0.58 -6.97
C ASP A 82 8.01 -0.07 -6.51
N CYS A 83 7.68 1.17 -6.79
CA CYS A 83 6.42 1.78 -6.38
C CYS A 83 5.18 1.00 -6.86
N CYS A 84 4.06 1.12 -6.13
CA CYS A 84 2.80 0.45 -6.49
C CYS A 84 2.12 1.10 -7.70
N GLY A 85 1.14 0.38 -8.29
CA GLY A 85 0.44 0.86 -9.49
C GLY A 85 -0.28 2.19 -9.30
N GLU A 86 -0.75 2.49 -8.09
CA GLU A 86 -1.37 3.78 -7.75
C GLU A 86 -0.38 4.94 -7.88
N LYS A 87 0.85 4.75 -7.39
CA LYS A 87 1.92 5.74 -7.51
C LYS A 87 2.40 5.90 -8.94
N ILE A 88 2.43 4.81 -9.72
CA ILE A 88 2.76 4.87 -11.15
C ILE A 88 1.71 5.70 -11.89
N VAL A 89 0.42 5.54 -11.58
CA VAL A 89 -0.64 6.40 -12.15
C VAL A 89 -0.40 7.87 -11.82
N TYR A 90 0.00 8.19 -10.59
CA TYR A 90 0.33 9.56 -10.19
C TYR A 90 1.46 10.16 -11.05
N TRP A 91 2.56 9.40 -11.24
CA TRP A 91 3.68 9.86 -12.05
C TRP A 91 3.32 10.00 -13.54
N LEU A 92 2.59 9.02 -14.10
CA LEU A 92 2.09 9.10 -15.48
C LEU A 92 1.17 10.31 -15.70
N ASN A 93 0.31 10.63 -14.75
CA ASN A 93 -0.55 11.81 -14.82
C ASN A 93 0.26 13.12 -14.86
N LYS A 94 1.38 13.20 -14.13
CA LYS A 94 2.30 14.35 -14.22
C LYS A 94 2.95 14.50 -15.61
N GLU A 95 3.09 13.39 -16.34
CA GLU A 95 3.61 13.35 -17.71
C GLU A 95 2.50 13.48 -18.77
N GLY A 96 1.25 13.77 -18.37
CA GLY A 96 0.10 13.87 -19.28
C GLY A 96 -0.44 12.54 -19.80
N ILE A 97 0.00 11.40 -19.22
CA ILE A 97 -0.43 10.06 -19.62
C ILE A 97 -1.51 9.57 -18.65
N HIS A 98 -2.76 9.60 -19.08
CA HIS A 98 -3.90 9.21 -18.24
C HIS A 98 -4.29 7.75 -18.42
N LEU A 99 -4.03 6.91 -17.42
CA LEU A 99 -4.37 5.50 -17.40
C LEU A 99 -5.10 5.11 -16.11
N SER A 100 -5.99 4.12 -16.22
CA SER A 100 -6.58 3.54 -15.03
C SER A 100 -5.57 2.67 -14.27
N ARG A 101 -5.70 2.63 -12.93
CA ARG A 101 -4.93 1.73 -12.06
C ARG A 101 -4.97 0.28 -12.55
N SER A 102 -6.15 -0.21 -13.01
CA SER A 102 -6.30 -1.57 -13.51
C SER A 102 -5.47 -1.81 -14.78
N THR A 103 -5.30 -0.80 -15.63
CA THR A 103 -4.46 -0.89 -16.82
C THR A 103 -2.99 -1.00 -16.44
N VAL A 104 -2.52 -0.17 -15.50
CA VAL A 104 -1.14 -0.24 -14.99
C VAL A 104 -0.85 -1.61 -14.39
N TYR A 105 -1.69 -2.12 -13.49
CA TYR A 105 -1.50 -3.45 -12.92
C TYR A 105 -1.54 -4.58 -13.95
N ARG A 106 -2.32 -4.44 -15.02
CA ARG A 106 -2.34 -5.42 -16.12
C ARG A 106 -1.00 -5.45 -16.87
N VAL A 107 -0.37 -4.29 -17.09
CA VAL A 107 0.98 -4.21 -17.66
C VAL A 107 1.99 -4.82 -16.70
N LEU A 108 1.99 -4.39 -15.44
CA LEU A 108 2.92 -4.93 -14.43
C LEU A 108 2.83 -6.45 -14.30
N ASN A 109 1.62 -7.02 -14.25
CA ASN A 109 1.42 -8.48 -14.14
C ASN A 109 1.89 -9.26 -15.37
N ARG A 110 2.02 -8.61 -16.54
CA ARG A 110 2.55 -9.24 -17.76
C ARG A 110 4.07 -9.38 -17.69
N HIS A 111 4.75 -8.43 -17.07
CA HIS A 111 6.22 -8.37 -17.04
C HIS A 111 6.83 -8.79 -15.71
N LEU A 112 6.06 -8.74 -14.62
CA LEU A 112 6.56 -8.93 -13.26
C LEU A 112 5.66 -9.89 -12.49
N ARG A 113 6.28 -10.77 -11.69
CA ARG A 113 5.55 -11.60 -10.72
C ARG A 113 5.22 -10.76 -9.48
N LEU A 114 4.05 -10.12 -9.48
CA LEU A 114 3.60 -9.36 -8.32
C LEU A 114 3.20 -10.30 -7.16
N ARG A 115 3.56 -9.91 -5.94
CA ARG A 115 3.07 -10.65 -4.76
C ARG A 115 1.55 -10.48 -4.65
N PRO A 116 0.80 -11.56 -4.37
CA PRO A 116 -0.64 -11.46 -4.16
C PRO A 116 -0.93 -10.57 -2.95
N LYS A 117 -2.02 -9.81 -2.99
CA LYS A 117 -2.50 -9.07 -1.82
C LYS A 117 -2.86 -10.06 -0.72
N GLY A 118 -2.21 -9.94 0.43
CA GLY A 118 -2.60 -10.70 1.62
C GLY A 118 -4.07 -10.45 1.99
N ARG A 119 -4.74 -11.45 2.59
CA ARG A 119 -6.09 -11.25 3.10
C ARG A 119 -6.07 -10.15 4.17
N ARG A 120 -6.96 -9.16 4.03
CA ARG A 120 -7.15 -8.16 5.09
C ARG A 120 -7.69 -8.85 6.33
N ASN A 121 -6.97 -8.75 7.44
CA ASN A 121 -7.49 -9.21 8.72
C ASN A 121 -8.59 -8.23 9.20
N ARG A 122 -9.85 -8.62 9.03
CA ARG A 122 -11.02 -7.82 9.42
C ARG A 122 -11.19 -7.70 10.94
N LEU A 123 -10.52 -8.54 11.71
CA LEU A 123 -10.57 -8.52 13.18
C LEU A 123 -9.65 -7.42 13.78
N ARG A 124 -8.80 -6.78 12.98
CA ARG A 124 -8.04 -5.61 13.42
C ARG A 124 -9.00 -4.43 13.54
N GLY A 125 -9.11 -3.89 14.73
CA GLY A 125 -9.86 -2.66 15.02
C GLY A 125 -9.33 -1.45 14.23
N PRO A 126 -9.93 -0.25 14.42
CA PRO A 126 -9.47 0.96 13.77
C PRO A 126 -8.04 1.29 14.20
N VAL A 127 -7.27 1.85 13.29
CA VAL A 127 -5.93 2.38 13.56
C VAL A 127 -6.10 3.75 14.22
N PRO A 128 -5.54 4.00 15.42
CA PRO A 128 -5.56 5.32 16.05
C PRO A 128 -4.92 6.36 15.12
N ARG A 129 -5.50 7.55 15.03
CA ARG A 129 -5.01 8.64 14.18
C ARG A 129 -4.80 9.89 15.01
N ALA A 130 -3.62 10.48 14.92
CA ALA A 130 -3.35 11.82 15.42
C ALA A 130 -4.17 12.85 14.64
N LYS A 131 -4.48 13.96 15.29
CA LYS A 131 -5.26 15.09 14.75
C LYS A 131 -4.39 16.27 14.36
N ALA A 132 -3.17 16.33 14.88
CA ALA A 132 -2.21 17.41 14.66
C ALA A 132 -0.77 16.87 14.50
N PRO A 133 0.14 17.64 13.88
CA PRO A 133 1.57 17.33 13.89
C PRO A 133 2.11 17.21 15.32
N ARG A 134 3.02 16.26 15.54
CA ARG A 134 3.68 16.01 16.85
C ARG A 134 2.75 15.59 17.99
N GLU A 135 1.48 15.30 17.71
CA GLU A 135 0.57 14.70 18.70
C GLU A 135 1.02 13.28 19.07
N VAL A 136 1.35 12.44 18.09
CA VAL A 136 1.84 11.09 18.33
C VAL A 136 3.00 10.76 17.39
N ILE A 137 4.18 10.55 17.96
CA ILE A 137 5.33 9.97 17.27
C ILE A 137 5.41 8.50 17.68
N GLN A 138 5.47 7.59 16.70
CA GLN A 138 5.74 6.16 16.93
C GLN A 138 7.21 5.89 16.71
N MET A 139 7.86 5.21 17.64
CA MET A 139 9.24 4.76 17.54
C MET A 139 9.32 3.24 17.72
N ASP A 140 10.15 2.59 16.89
CA ASP A 140 10.30 1.14 16.88
C ASP A 140 11.62 0.77 16.20
N THR A 141 12.06 -0.47 16.37
CA THR A 141 13.33 -0.96 15.83
C THR A 141 13.13 -2.01 14.75
N VAL A 142 14.08 -2.07 13.81
CA VAL A 142 14.15 -3.10 12.77
C VAL A 142 15.53 -3.75 12.81
N ASP A 143 15.54 -5.05 13.01
CA ASP A 143 16.77 -5.86 12.99
C ASP A 143 17.23 -6.11 11.54
N PHE A 144 18.48 -5.73 11.26
CA PHE A 144 19.21 -5.98 10.02
C PHE A 144 20.49 -6.84 10.27
N GLY A 145 20.50 -7.64 11.32
CA GLY A 145 21.60 -8.55 11.67
C GLY A 145 22.63 -7.87 12.57
N GLY A 146 23.71 -7.31 12.02
CA GLY A 146 24.71 -6.56 12.79
C GLY A 146 24.41 -5.07 13.00
N LEU A 147 23.24 -4.62 12.52
CA LEU A 147 22.75 -3.26 12.65
C LEU A 147 21.26 -3.25 12.99
N TYR A 148 20.86 -2.29 13.80
CA TYR A 148 19.47 -2.03 14.14
C TYR A 148 19.07 -0.65 13.63
N ALA A 149 17.97 -0.57 12.89
CA ALA A 149 17.40 0.71 12.47
C ALA A 149 16.36 1.16 13.50
N TYR A 150 16.71 2.13 14.30
CA TYR A 150 15.78 2.86 15.15
C TYR A 150 15.01 3.83 14.28
N THR A 151 13.71 3.63 14.18
CA THR A 151 12.85 4.39 13.28
C THR A 151 11.82 5.15 14.08
N ALA A 152 11.52 6.37 13.65
CA ALA A 152 10.43 7.15 14.23
C ALA A 152 9.57 7.73 13.10
N ILE A 153 8.27 7.86 13.35
CA ILE A 153 7.32 8.45 12.41
C ILE A 153 6.27 9.29 13.13
N ASP A 154 6.09 10.51 12.68
CA ASP A 154 4.91 11.29 13.04
C ASP A 154 3.66 10.70 12.39
N THR A 155 2.69 10.30 13.20
CA THR A 155 1.50 9.59 12.71
C THR A 155 0.52 10.50 11.98
N TYR A 156 0.65 11.81 12.06
CA TYR A 156 -0.14 12.80 11.31
C TYR A 156 0.53 13.20 10.00
N THR A 157 1.74 13.79 10.06
CA THR A 157 2.46 14.30 8.89
C THR A 157 3.09 13.22 8.04
N ARG A 158 3.37 12.04 8.60
CA ARG A 158 4.16 10.94 8.01
C ARG A 158 5.64 11.26 7.84
N GLU A 159 6.13 12.36 8.37
CA GLU A 159 7.57 12.58 8.50
C GLU A 159 8.21 11.43 9.28
N ALA A 160 9.39 11.02 8.89
CA ALA A 160 10.06 9.88 9.49
C ALA A 160 11.55 10.14 9.70
N GLN A 161 12.14 9.47 10.68
CA GLN A 161 13.58 9.46 10.91
C GLN A 161 14.07 8.03 11.11
N VAL A 162 15.34 7.81 10.78
CA VAL A 162 16.00 6.51 10.92
C VAL A 162 17.43 6.72 11.38
N VAL A 163 17.80 6.02 12.44
CA VAL A 163 19.16 5.99 12.99
C VAL A 163 19.64 4.55 13.01
N LEU A 164 20.77 4.27 12.38
CA LEU A 164 21.39 2.95 12.40
C LEU A 164 22.39 2.84 13.54
N LEU A 165 22.20 1.87 14.44
CA LEU A 165 23.08 1.60 15.55
C LEU A 165 23.44 0.11 15.61
N PRO A 166 24.64 -0.25 16.15
CA PRO A 166 25.08 -1.64 16.21
C PRO A 166 24.46 -2.42 17.37
N GLY A 167 23.85 -1.75 18.35
CA GLY A 167 23.30 -2.35 19.54
C GLY A 167 21.79 -2.18 19.70
N LEU A 168 21.23 -2.99 20.62
CA LEU A 168 19.82 -2.97 21.00
C LEU A 168 19.69 -2.88 22.52
N THR A 169 20.31 -1.84 23.11
CA THR A 169 20.32 -1.57 24.54
C THR A 169 19.57 -0.28 24.86
N GLY A 170 19.26 -0.03 26.14
CA GLY A 170 18.68 1.25 26.58
C GLY A 170 19.59 2.45 26.28
N HIS A 171 20.90 2.25 26.26
CA HIS A 171 21.88 3.26 25.84
C HIS A 171 21.74 3.59 24.34
N ASP A 172 21.68 2.56 23.48
CA ASP A 172 21.46 2.76 22.04
C ASP A 172 20.09 3.44 21.79
N GLY A 173 19.06 3.00 22.51
CA GLY A 173 17.74 3.61 22.47
C GLY A 173 17.76 5.10 22.81
N ARG A 174 18.48 5.48 23.88
CA ARG A 174 18.69 6.90 24.28
C ARG A 174 19.41 7.67 23.18
N GLN A 175 20.49 7.15 22.63
CA GLN A 175 21.22 7.78 21.54
C GLN A 175 20.33 8.00 20.32
N ALA A 176 19.55 7.00 19.95
CA ALA A 176 18.60 7.09 18.85
C ALA A 176 17.50 8.14 19.13
N LEU A 177 16.98 8.18 20.35
CA LEU A 177 15.99 9.17 20.77
C LEU A 177 16.52 10.60 20.59
N GLU A 178 17.73 10.89 21.07
CA GLU A 178 18.34 12.22 20.96
C GLU A 178 18.48 12.67 19.50
N VAL A 179 18.95 11.79 18.63
CA VAL A 179 19.05 12.08 17.18
C VAL A 179 17.67 12.28 16.55
N VAL A 180 16.73 11.42 16.82
CA VAL A 180 15.35 11.51 16.30
C VAL A 180 14.69 12.80 16.77
N MET A 181 14.81 13.14 18.05
CA MET A 181 14.15 14.31 18.60
C MET A 181 14.87 15.62 18.28
N SER A 182 16.14 15.58 17.88
CA SER A 182 16.79 16.77 17.28
C SER A 182 16.10 17.21 15.98
N TYR A 183 15.49 16.27 15.24
CA TYR A 183 14.69 16.57 14.06
C TYR A 183 13.24 16.96 14.40
N PHE A 184 12.57 16.19 15.26
CA PHE A 184 11.15 16.42 15.56
C PHE A 184 10.91 17.53 16.58
N GLY A 185 11.89 17.87 17.40
CA GLY A 185 11.75 18.77 18.55
C GLY A 185 11.09 18.08 19.73
N SER A 186 9.83 18.41 20.03
CA SER A 186 9.03 17.81 21.09
C SER A 186 7.74 17.21 20.55
N CYS A 187 7.10 16.33 21.34
CA CYS A 187 5.80 15.75 20.99
C CYS A 187 4.91 15.59 22.22
N GLU A 188 3.61 15.42 22.01
CA GLU A 188 2.69 15.11 23.12
C GLU A 188 2.87 13.66 23.60
N VAL A 189 2.89 12.73 22.67
CA VAL A 189 3.02 11.30 22.96
C VAL A 189 4.13 10.68 22.13
N LEU A 190 5.14 10.12 22.78
CA LEU A 190 6.07 9.18 22.16
C LEU A 190 5.58 7.77 22.45
N GLN A 191 5.34 6.99 21.40
CA GLN A 191 4.81 5.63 21.53
C GLN A 191 5.84 4.61 21.04
N THR A 192 6.15 3.61 21.90
CA THR A 192 7.03 2.46 21.62
C THR A 192 6.29 1.14 21.80
N ASP A 193 6.92 0.02 21.47
CA ASP A 193 6.39 -1.33 21.70
C ASP A 193 6.77 -1.92 23.07
N GLY A 194 7.64 -1.24 23.83
CA GLY A 194 8.13 -1.70 25.13
C GLY A 194 9.27 -2.71 25.03
N GLY A 195 10.01 -2.72 23.90
CA GLY A 195 11.28 -3.43 23.79
C GLY A 195 12.30 -2.95 24.83
N LYS A 196 13.28 -3.80 25.18
CA LYS A 196 14.32 -3.51 26.18
C LYS A 196 15.16 -2.26 25.84
N GLU A 197 15.28 -1.94 24.57
CA GLU A 197 15.95 -0.74 24.06
C GLU A 197 15.23 0.56 24.41
N PHE A 198 13.95 0.47 24.76
CA PHE A 198 13.12 1.61 25.19
C PHE A 198 12.96 1.69 26.72
N MET A 199 13.83 0.99 27.47
CA MET A 199 13.86 0.97 28.93
C MET A 199 15.12 1.66 29.48
N GLY A 200 15.16 1.88 30.80
CA GLY A 200 16.34 2.38 31.51
C GLY A 200 16.77 3.78 31.04
N GLU A 201 17.93 3.91 30.40
CA GLU A 201 18.44 5.22 29.95
C GLU A 201 17.50 5.93 28.97
N PHE A 202 16.79 5.18 28.14
CA PHE A 202 15.78 5.73 27.26
C PHE A 202 14.61 6.36 28.05
N GLU A 203 14.07 5.63 29.04
CA GLU A 203 12.97 6.13 29.88
C GLU A 203 13.36 7.38 30.67
N GLN A 204 14.60 7.43 31.19
CA GLN A 204 15.11 8.61 31.90
C GLN A 204 15.20 9.86 31.01
N ARG A 205 15.34 9.67 29.68
CA ARG A 205 15.54 10.76 28.74
C ARG A 205 14.26 11.19 28.01
N VAL A 206 13.30 10.31 27.87
CA VAL A 206 12.09 10.52 27.05
C VAL A 206 11.24 11.71 27.53
N ASP A 207 11.16 11.94 28.84
CA ASP A 207 10.38 13.04 29.43
C ASP A 207 10.93 14.45 29.08
N SER A 208 12.18 14.51 28.57
CA SER A 208 12.75 15.76 28.06
C SER A 208 12.18 16.17 26.71
N TYR A 209 11.52 15.23 25.98
CA TYR A 209 11.05 15.42 24.61
C TYR A 209 9.55 15.15 24.43
N ALA A 210 8.95 14.32 25.27
CA ALA A 210 7.55 13.94 25.17
C ALA A 210 6.80 14.26 26.47
N GLN A 211 5.58 14.80 26.35
CA GLN A 211 4.74 15.02 27.54
C GLN A 211 4.30 13.69 28.16
N ARG A 212 4.25 12.63 27.34
CA ARG A 212 3.91 11.28 27.79
C ARG A 212 4.60 10.21 26.95
N HIS A 213 5.28 9.28 27.60
CA HIS A 213 5.69 8.02 26.99
C HIS A 213 4.56 7.00 27.08
N ARG A 214 4.21 6.35 25.98
CA ARG A 214 3.18 5.33 25.90
C ARG A 214 3.73 4.04 25.32
N VAL A 215 3.68 2.97 26.10
CA VAL A 215 3.99 1.62 25.61
C VAL A 215 2.75 1.01 24.99
N SER A 216 2.88 0.46 23.79
CA SER A 216 1.80 -0.22 23.07
C SER A 216 1.38 -1.49 23.78
N ARG A 217 0.08 -1.75 23.82
CA ARG A 217 -0.46 -2.93 24.49
C ARG A 217 -0.09 -4.20 23.72
N PRO A 218 0.29 -5.29 24.40
CA PRO A 218 0.53 -6.58 23.78
C PRO A 218 -0.63 -6.99 22.86
N TYR A 219 -0.29 -7.60 21.73
CA TYR A 219 -1.25 -8.09 20.72
C TYR A 219 -2.12 -7.03 20.02
N ARG A 220 -1.96 -5.73 20.31
CA ARG A 220 -2.65 -4.63 19.65
C ARG A 220 -1.86 -4.08 18.46
N LYS A 221 -1.62 -4.93 17.45
CA LYS A 221 -0.81 -4.59 16.25
C LYS A 221 -1.22 -3.30 15.51
N ASN A 222 -2.45 -2.83 15.69
CA ASN A 222 -2.88 -1.57 15.08
C ASN A 222 -2.28 -0.33 15.76
N GLU A 223 -1.81 -0.44 17.00
CA GLU A 223 -1.25 0.68 17.73
C GLU A 223 0.09 1.14 17.12
N GLN A 224 0.85 0.23 16.46
CA GLN A 224 2.12 0.50 15.78
C GLN A 224 2.00 0.50 14.24
N ALA A 225 0.79 0.60 13.71
CA ALA A 225 0.52 0.39 12.27
C ALA A 225 1.27 1.38 11.35
N PHE A 226 1.58 2.58 11.82
CA PHE A 226 2.27 3.60 11.02
C PHE A 226 3.75 3.30 10.90
N VAL A 227 4.43 3.04 12.02
CA VAL A 227 5.85 2.68 12.01
C VAL A 227 6.07 1.34 11.31
N GLU A 228 5.21 0.32 11.52
CA GLU A 228 5.26 -0.92 10.75
C GLU A 228 5.08 -0.69 9.23
N SER A 229 4.24 0.27 8.85
CA SER A 229 4.07 0.64 7.44
C SER A 229 5.31 1.31 6.88
N PHE A 230 5.97 2.14 7.67
CA PHE A 230 7.24 2.76 7.32
C PHE A 230 8.35 1.72 7.19
N HIS A 231 8.46 0.77 8.11
CA HIS A 231 9.42 -0.35 8.03
C HIS A 231 9.31 -1.12 6.72
N ARG A 232 8.09 -1.38 6.26
CA ARG A 232 7.88 -2.02 4.94
C ARG A 232 8.38 -1.17 3.79
N SER A 233 8.26 0.16 3.87
CA SER A 233 8.78 1.08 2.87
C SER A 233 10.30 1.14 2.93
N LEU A 234 10.89 1.27 4.11
CA LEU A 234 12.34 1.28 4.35
C LEU A 234 13.00 0.01 3.79
N ARG A 235 12.45 -1.17 4.15
CA ARG A 235 12.95 -2.44 3.61
C ARG A 235 12.77 -2.56 2.10
N LYS A 236 11.65 -2.15 1.57
CA LYS A 236 11.33 -2.32 0.15
C LYS A 236 12.07 -1.34 -0.75
N GLU A 237 12.24 -0.13 -0.28
CA GLU A 237 12.63 1.00 -1.11
C GLU A 237 14.06 1.51 -0.82
N CYS A 238 14.70 1.04 0.29
CA CYS A 238 16.03 1.44 0.70
C CYS A 238 16.90 0.22 1.07
N LEU A 239 16.81 -0.26 2.31
CA LEU A 239 17.75 -1.23 2.85
C LEU A 239 17.52 -2.69 2.42
N GLY A 240 16.42 -3.02 1.77
CA GLY A 240 16.12 -4.40 1.38
C GLY A 240 15.79 -5.32 2.57
N TRP A 241 16.01 -6.62 2.35
CA TRP A 241 15.76 -7.69 3.33
C TRP A 241 17.07 -8.37 3.74
N TRP A 242 18.18 -7.68 3.51
CA TRP A 242 19.51 -8.18 3.76
C TRP A 242 19.89 -8.06 5.23
N LYS A 243 20.94 -8.75 5.62
CA LYS A 243 21.63 -8.59 6.90
C LYS A 243 22.93 -7.85 6.64
N TYR A 244 23.23 -6.86 7.47
CA TYR A 244 24.39 -6.01 7.33
C TYR A 244 25.35 -6.20 8.49
N LYS A 245 26.61 -5.84 8.29
CA LYS A 245 27.64 -5.80 9.35
C LYS A 245 27.70 -4.40 9.96
N GLY A 246 28.12 -4.31 11.21
CA GLY A 246 28.30 -3.03 11.90
C GLY A 246 29.26 -2.08 11.18
N SER A 247 30.25 -2.61 10.44
CA SER A 247 31.19 -1.81 9.65
C SER A 247 30.57 -1.08 8.46
N GLU A 248 29.39 -1.50 8.00
CA GLU A 248 28.68 -0.87 6.87
C GLU A 248 27.79 0.31 7.33
N ARG A 249 27.79 0.62 8.61
CA ARG A 249 26.86 1.59 9.23
C ARG A 249 26.89 2.97 8.56
N GLU A 250 28.08 3.53 8.32
CA GLU A 250 28.21 4.90 7.79
C GLU A 250 27.68 4.99 6.36
N GLU A 251 28.04 4.03 5.51
CA GLU A 251 27.56 3.96 4.14
C GLU A 251 26.04 3.83 4.07
N LEU A 252 25.50 2.89 4.87
CA LEU A 252 24.06 2.66 4.92
C LEU A 252 23.28 3.83 5.55
N GLN A 253 23.89 4.57 6.50
CA GLN A 253 23.25 5.78 7.06
C GLN A 253 23.14 6.89 6.00
N ASN A 254 24.12 7.01 5.11
CA ASN A 254 24.06 7.94 3.98
C ASN A 254 22.97 7.53 2.98
N GLU A 255 22.86 6.22 2.63
CA GLU A 255 21.76 5.73 1.79
C GLU A 255 20.39 5.99 2.42
N VAL A 256 20.29 5.81 3.72
CA VAL A 256 19.05 6.11 4.47
C VAL A 256 18.72 7.59 4.41
N GLN A 257 19.72 8.48 4.51
CA GLN A 257 19.48 9.92 4.43
C GLN A 257 18.99 10.34 3.04
N GLU A 258 19.59 9.82 1.98
CA GLU A 258 19.10 10.04 0.61
C GLU A 258 17.69 9.51 0.40
N TYR A 259 17.40 8.35 1.01
CA TYR A 259 16.04 7.80 0.99
C TYR A 259 15.04 8.68 1.75
N LEU A 260 15.42 9.22 2.91
CA LEU A 260 14.55 10.12 3.69
C LEU A 260 14.27 11.42 2.93
N ASP A 261 15.25 11.97 2.20
CA ASP A 261 15.02 13.12 1.33
C ASP A 261 14.00 12.82 0.24
N TYR A 262 14.17 11.69 -0.45
CA TYR A 262 13.15 11.24 -1.42
C TYR A 262 11.81 10.97 -0.75
N TYR A 263 11.79 10.33 0.42
CA TYR A 263 10.59 9.99 1.17
C TYR A 263 9.80 11.23 1.58
N HIS A 264 10.47 12.27 2.04
CA HIS A 264 9.87 13.50 2.55
C HIS A 264 9.40 14.45 1.43
N TYR A 265 10.16 14.58 0.36
CA TYR A 265 9.95 15.64 -0.62
C TYR A 265 9.38 15.18 -1.97
N GLU A 266 9.53 13.91 -2.30
CA GLU A 266 9.17 13.44 -3.65
C GLU A 266 8.22 12.25 -3.66
N ARG A 267 8.36 11.35 -2.68
CA ARG A 267 7.62 10.10 -2.64
C ARG A 267 6.12 10.32 -2.44
N PRO A 268 5.24 9.91 -3.38
CA PRO A 268 3.80 10.04 -3.17
C PRO A 268 3.30 9.09 -2.07
N HIS A 269 2.51 9.62 -1.13
CA HIS A 269 1.93 8.87 -0.02
C HIS A 269 0.43 8.68 -0.19
N LEU A 270 -0.02 7.41 -0.24
CA LEU A 270 -1.45 7.08 -0.35
C LEU A 270 -2.29 7.68 0.79
N GLY A 271 -1.73 7.70 2.00
CA GLY A 271 -2.40 8.25 3.18
C GLY A 271 -2.49 9.78 3.22
N LEU A 272 -1.72 10.47 2.37
CA LEU A 272 -1.69 11.92 2.22
C LEU A 272 -2.24 12.37 0.85
N GLY A 273 -3.13 11.60 0.24
CA GLY A 273 -3.70 11.96 -1.07
C GLY A 273 -2.66 12.06 -2.19
N MET A 274 -1.61 11.25 -2.15
CA MET A 274 -0.47 11.25 -3.06
C MET A 274 0.48 12.45 -2.91
N GLN A 275 0.36 13.26 -1.87
CA GLN A 275 1.35 14.27 -1.55
C GLN A 275 2.51 13.66 -0.76
N PRO A 276 3.74 14.19 -0.87
CA PRO A 276 4.82 13.86 0.04
C PRO A 276 4.57 14.48 1.43
N PRO A 277 5.22 13.99 2.50
CA PRO A 277 5.10 14.55 3.86
C PRO A 277 5.45 16.03 3.94
N LEU A 278 6.51 16.44 3.23
CA LEU A 278 7.00 17.83 3.17
C LEU A 278 7.00 18.29 1.70
N PRO A 279 5.93 18.91 1.19
CA PRO A 279 5.92 19.42 -0.18
C PRO A 279 6.95 20.54 -0.34
N ARG A 280 7.65 20.57 -1.50
CA ARG A 280 8.74 21.55 -1.80
C ARG A 280 8.33 23.02 -1.70
N THR A 281 7.04 23.31 -1.68
CA THR A 281 6.51 24.67 -1.46
C THR A 281 6.75 25.22 -0.04
N CYS A 282 7.21 24.39 0.89
CA CYS A 282 7.54 24.80 2.27
C CYS A 282 9.02 25.04 2.51
N ARG A 283 9.86 25.09 1.46
CA ARG A 283 11.24 25.60 1.60
C ARG A 283 11.17 27.13 1.52
N ILE A 284 10.97 27.79 2.67
CA ILE A 284 11.32 29.17 2.91
C ILE A 284 12.67 29.19 3.58
#